data_bf109e01605b07e479a56554f7eb1367
#
_entry.id   bf109e01605b07e479a56554f7eb1367
#
_cell.length_a   1.000
_cell.length_b   1.000
_cell.length_c   1.000
_cell.angle_alpha   90.00
_cell.angle_beta   90.00
_cell.angle_gamma   90.00
#
_symmetry.space_group_name_H-M   'P 1'
#
loop_
_entity.id
_entity.type
_entity.pdbx_description
1 polymer ?
#
loop_
_entity_poly.entity_id
_entity_poly.type
_entity_poly.pdbx_seq_one_letter_code
_entity_poly.pdbx_strand_id
1 'polypeptide(L)'
;MIRWPLRALVVGLLSIVAGAPASAAEGRVPFFIDQLKNATDFRLRTQAALALGASDDPSAVAPLCGGLDDASDTVRSASAAALGKLKNPAGLVCLRRHAGDPSVSVRSVIDRSVQLLESVGGKPGKPPPPGPNDSVYVAIGVVTDKTGRGDDSVAQLVAGALQNKLLATRGYAVAPPGETGAAARKVIRQNSLRGYMLQAKVEPPRSNGSDLTILVRVTMWSYPEKALQGEFSPKLTMPGASIGDRESEDNLIKMAVERAVDSFAQVVASSN
;
A
#
# COMPACT_ATOMS: atom_id res chain seq x y z
N MET A 1 -11.71 -60.64 56.06
CA MET A 1 -10.80 -59.53 55.76
C MET A 1 -10.65 -59.46 54.26
N ILE A 2 -11.46 -58.62 53.55
CA ILE A 2 -11.44 -58.51 52.11
C ILE A 2 -11.19 -57.06 51.80
N ARG A 3 -10.02 -56.74 51.20
CA ARG A 3 -9.60 -55.42 50.79
C ARG A 3 -10.00 -55.21 49.32
N TRP A 4 -10.85 -54.23 49.04
CA TRP A 4 -11.16 -53.72 47.67
C TRP A 4 -10.23 -52.57 47.30
N PRO A 5 -9.66 -52.54 46.08
CA PRO A 5 -8.93 -51.39 45.61
C PRO A 5 -9.88 -50.40 44.89
N LEU A 6 -9.84 -49.13 45.32
CA LEU A 6 -10.44 -48.01 44.63
C LEU A 6 -9.81 -47.85 43.26
N ARG A 7 -10.58 -47.95 42.19
CA ARG A 7 -10.19 -47.50 40.85
C ARG A 7 -10.66 -46.05 40.68
N ALA A 8 -9.72 -45.14 40.65
CA ALA A 8 -9.97 -43.73 40.29
C ALA A 8 -10.24 -43.62 38.79
N LEU A 9 -11.43 -43.18 38.44
CA LEU A 9 -11.85 -42.84 37.06
C LEU A 9 -11.38 -41.39 36.78
N VAL A 10 -10.33 -41.25 35.97
CA VAL A 10 -9.91 -39.93 35.43
C VAL A 10 -10.78 -39.63 34.24
N VAL A 11 -11.75 -38.77 34.43
CA VAL A 11 -12.54 -38.18 33.30
C VAL A 11 -11.72 -37.07 32.67
N GLY A 12 -11.09 -37.35 31.53
CA GLY A 12 -10.42 -36.37 30.71
C GLY A 12 -11.45 -35.47 30.03
N LEU A 13 -11.55 -34.23 30.45
CA LEU A 13 -12.26 -33.17 29.69
C LEU A 13 -11.47 -32.86 28.42
N LEU A 14 -11.94 -33.39 27.30
CA LEU A 14 -11.46 -33.02 25.97
C LEU A 14 -12.10 -31.68 25.58
N SER A 15 -11.39 -30.58 25.79
CA SER A 15 -11.81 -29.23 25.31
C SER A 15 -11.69 -29.17 23.80
N ILE A 16 -12.81 -29.34 23.11
CA ILE A 16 -12.91 -29.09 21.67
C ILE A 16 -12.88 -27.56 21.49
N VAL A 17 -11.73 -27.03 21.14
CA VAL A 17 -11.62 -25.67 20.61
C VAL A 17 -12.22 -25.72 19.21
N ALA A 18 -13.48 -25.33 19.07
CA ALA A 18 -14.10 -25.10 17.77
C ALA A 18 -13.44 -23.89 17.12
N GLY A 19 -12.45 -24.13 16.27
CA GLY A 19 -11.92 -23.14 15.36
C GLY A 19 -13.05 -22.71 14.43
N ALA A 20 -13.48 -21.45 14.49
CA ALA A 20 -14.41 -20.90 13.52
C ALA A 20 -13.79 -21.03 12.11
N PRO A 21 -14.53 -21.48 11.09
CA PRO A 21 -13.99 -21.64 9.76
C PRO A 21 -13.62 -20.28 9.17
N ALA A 22 -12.36 -20.10 8.80
CA ALA A 22 -11.83 -18.91 8.10
C ALA A 22 -12.58 -18.61 6.78
N SER A 23 -13.27 -19.60 6.22
CA SER A 23 -14.06 -19.51 4.99
C SER A 23 -15.28 -18.57 5.04
N ALA A 24 -15.77 -18.21 6.22
CA ALA A 24 -16.92 -17.30 6.35
C ALA A 24 -16.57 -15.82 6.10
N ALA A 25 -15.30 -15.46 6.09
CA ALA A 25 -14.83 -14.09 5.84
C ALA A 25 -14.66 -13.79 4.35
N GLU A 26 -14.23 -14.77 3.55
CA GLU A 26 -13.96 -14.60 2.10
C GLU A 26 -15.21 -14.31 1.25
N GLY A 27 -16.39 -14.77 1.66
CA GLY A 27 -17.66 -14.51 0.95
C GLY A 27 -18.29 -13.15 1.22
N ARG A 28 -17.83 -12.44 2.26
CA ARG A 28 -18.48 -11.19 2.68
C ARG A 28 -17.98 -9.95 1.94
N VAL A 29 -16.72 -9.92 1.56
CA VAL A 29 -16.14 -8.75 0.87
C VAL A 29 -16.80 -8.47 -0.47
N PRO A 30 -16.96 -9.44 -1.39
CA PRO A 30 -17.70 -9.23 -2.64
C PRO A 30 -19.14 -8.74 -2.43
N PHE A 31 -19.83 -9.26 -1.41
CA PHE A 31 -21.19 -8.80 -1.06
C PHE A 31 -21.21 -7.33 -0.64
N PHE A 32 -20.28 -6.90 0.21
CA PHE A 32 -20.21 -5.49 0.64
C PHE A 32 -19.73 -4.57 -0.49
N ILE A 33 -18.89 -5.05 -1.40
CA ILE A 33 -18.51 -4.31 -2.61
C ILE A 33 -19.73 -4.04 -3.47
N ASP A 34 -20.55 -5.06 -3.72
CA ASP A 34 -21.80 -4.92 -4.48
C ASP A 34 -22.76 -3.97 -3.77
N GLN A 35 -22.93 -4.11 -2.46
CA GLN A 35 -23.80 -3.25 -1.66
C GLN A 35 -23.35 -1.79 -1.66
N LEU A 36 -22.04 -1.51 -1.56
CA LEU A 36 -21.51 -0.14 -1.63
C LEU A 36 -21.77 0.50 -3.00
N LYS A 37 -21.70 -0.28 -4.07
CA LYS A 37 -21.90 0.23 -5.44
C LYS A 37 -23.37 0.40 -5.81
N ASN A 38 -24.23 -0.55 -5.42
CA ASN A 38 -25.53 -0.74 -6.06
C ASN A 38 -26.72 -0.53 -5.12
N ALA A 39 -26.53 -0.50 -3.79
CA ALA A 39 -27.66 -0.28 -2.88
C ALA A 39 -28.24 1.13 -3.07
N THR A 40 -29.56 1.23 -3.18
CA THR A 40 -30.28 2.50 -3.34
C THR A 40 -30.27 3.33 -2.05
N ASP A 41 -30.36 2.67 -0.88
CA ASP A 41 -30.33 3.33 0.43
C ASP A 41 -28.88 3.65 0.83
N PHE A 42 -28.59 4.94 1.06
CA PHE A 42 -27.27 5.41 1.51
C PHE A 42 -26.84 4.78 2.84
N ARG A 43 -27.76 4.37 3.71
CA ARG A 43 -27.43 3.71 4.98
C ARG A 43 -26.80 2.34 4.75
N LEU A 44 -27.32 1.59 3.77
CA LEU A 44 -26.74 0.31 3.37
C LEU A 44 -25.36 0.50 2.75
N ARG A 45 -25.18 1.51 1.88
CA ARG A 45 -23.86 1.85 1.33
C ARG A 45 -22.88 2.27 2.43
N THR A 46 -23.34 3.03 3.42
CA THR A 46 -22.52 3.42 4.59
C THR A 46 -22.07 2.20 5.38
N GLN A 47 -22.99 1.27 5.69
CA GLN A 47 -22.67 0.03 6.41
C GLN A 47 -21.68 -0.83 5.62
N ALA A 48 -21.88 -0.94 4.31
CA ALA A 48 -20.98 -1.66 3.44
C ALA A 48 -19.55 -1.06 3.44
N ALA A 49 -19.43 0.27 3.36
CA ALA A 49 -18.14 0.95 3.46
C ALA A 49 -17.43 0.65 4.80
N LEU A 50 -18.16 0.72 5.92
CA LEU A 50 -17.59 0.42 7.24
C LEU A 50 -17.17 -1.06 7.38
N ALA A 51 -17.98 -1.99 6.83
CA ALA A 51 -17.66 -3.41 6.82
C ALA A 51 -16.41 -3.71 5.97
N LEU A 52 -16.28 -3.08 4.81
CA LEU A 52 -15.08 -3.17 3.97
C LEU A 52 -13.84 -2.63 4.68
N GLY A 53 -13.97 -1.53 5.44
CA GLY A 53 -12.88 -1.00 6.25
C GLY A 53 -12.44 -1.90 7.41
N ALA A 54 -13.26 -2.88 7.78
CA ALA A 54 -12.97 -3.87 8.83
C ALA A 54 -12.54 -5.23 8.28
N SER A 55 -12.45 -5.39 6.96
CA SER A 55 -12.20 -6.69 6.32
C SER A 55 -10.73 -7.10 6.29
N ASP A 56 -9.80 -6.16 6.51
CA ASP A 56 -8.35 -6.32 6.28
C ASP A 56 -8.01 -6.82 4.85
N ASP A 57 -8.96 -6.72 3.91
CA ASP A 57 -8.80 -7.17 2.54
C ASP A 57 -8.38 -6.00 1.63
N PRO A 58 -7.21 -6.06 0.98
CA PRO A 58 -6.75 -5.00 0.09
C PRO A 58 -7.65 -4.79 -1.14
N SER A 59 -8.47 -5.76 -1.53
CA SER A 59 -9.44 -5.62 -2.62
C SER A 59 -10.55 -4.59 -2.32
N ALA A 60 -10.75 -4.25 -1.03
CA ALA A 60 -11.70 -3.23 -0.59
C ALA A 60 -11.25 -1.79 -0.94
N VAL A 61 -9.95 -1.54 -1.20
CA VAL A 61 -9.43 -0.19 -1.44
C VAL A 61 -10.10 0.47 -2.64
N ALA A 62 -10.13 -0.20 -3.80
CA ALA A 62 -10.70 0.40 -5.01
C ALA A 62 -12.21 0.69 -4.91
N PRO A 63 -13.05 -0.20 -4.37
CA PRO A 63 -14.47 0.10 -4.09
C PRO A 63 -14.65 1.26 -3.12
N LEU A 64 -13.86 1.34 -2.05
CA LEU A 64 -13.92 2.43 -1.08
C LEU A 64 -13.48 3.77 -1.70
N CYS A 65 -12.49 3.76 -2.60
CA CYS A 65 -12.14 4.94 -3.38
C CYS A 65 -13.31 5.42 -4.24
N GLY A 66 -14.08 4.51 -4.85
CA GLY A 66 -15.32 4.84 -5.56
C GLY A 66 -16.40 5.41 -4.63
N GLY A 67 -16.46 4.95 -3.37
CA GLY A 67 -17.37 5.49 -2.37
C GLY A 67 -17.09 6.93 -1.94
N LEU A 68 -15.91 7.50 -2.27
CA LEU A 68 -15.61 8.92 -2.08
C LEU A 68 -16.32 9.84 -3.09
N ASP A 69 -16.86 9.28 -4.18
CA ASP A 69 -17.65 9.99 -5.18
C ASP A 69 -19.18 9.88 -4.93
N ASP A 70 -19.61 9.25 -3.81
CA ASP A 70 -21.02 9.05 -3.50
C ASP A 70 -21.77 10.39 -3.32
N ALA A 71 -23.03 10.42 -3.74
CA ALA A 71 -23.90 11.58 -3.55
C ALA A 71 -24.10 11.95 -2.07
N SER A 72 -24.10 10.94 -1.17
CA SER A 72 -24.24 11.13 0.27
C SER A 72 -22.89 11.43 0.94
N ASP A 73 -22.82 12.55 1.65
CA ASP A 73 -21.62 12.90 2.44
C ASP A 73 -21.34 11.89 3.57
N THR A 74 -22.38 11.23 4.07
CA THR A 74 -22.26 10.14 5.05
C THR A 74 -21.52 8.93 4.46
N VAL A 75 -21.82 8.56 3.22
CA VAL A 75 -21.12 7.46 2.54
C VAL A 75 -19.68 7.87 2.22
N ARG A 76 -19.46 9.10 1.75
CA ARG A 76 -18.11 9.61 1.49
C ARG A 76 -17.27 9.62 2.77
N SER A 77 -17.82 10.10 3.89
CA SER A 77 -17.15 10.05 5.20
C SER A 77 -16.83 8.63 5.66
N ALA A 78 -17.79 7.71 5.52
CA ALA A 78 -17.59 6.31 5.89
C ALA A 78 -16.50 5.65 5.03
N SER A 79 -16.49 5.91 3.73
CA SER A 79 -15.48 5.42 2.80
C SER A 79 -14.08 5.96 3.14
N ALA A 80 -13.97 7.26 3.46
CA ALA A 80 -12.72 7.86 3.89
C ALA A 80 -12.20 7.24 5.20
N ALA A 81 -13.07 7.07 6.20
CA ALA A 81 -12.72 6.43 7.47
C ALA A 81 -12.32 4.96 7.28
N ALA A 82 -13.03 4.24 6.41
CA ALA A 82 -12.75 2.85 6.08
C ALA A 82 -11.37 2.67 5.42
N LEU A 83 -11.00 3.56 4.49
CA LEU A 83 -9.66 3.59 3.88
C LEU A 83 -8.57 3.78 4.94
N GLY A 84 -8.77 4.71 5.89
CA GLY A 84 -7.84 4.89 7.02
C GLY A 84 -7.72 3.64 7.88
N LYS A 85 -8.86 2.97 8.17
CA LYS A 85 -8.90 1.76 9.01
C LYS A 85 -8.24 0.55 8.35
N LEU A 86 -8.33 0.41 7.04
CA LEU A 86 -7.63 -0.64 6.27
C LEU A 86 -6.11 -0.54 6.38
N LYS A 87 -5.57 0.61 6.79
CA LYS A 87 -4.13 0.87 6.90
C LYS A 87 -3.35 0.51 5.64
N ASN A 88 -4.03 0.55 4.48
CA ASN A 88 -3.39 0.27 3.19
C ASN A 88 -3.02 1.60 2.51
N PRO A 89 -1.71 1.89 2.31
CA PRO A 89 -1.24 3.14 1.71
C PRO A 89 -1.80 3.44 0.33
N ALA A 90 -2.27 2.43 -0.41
CA ALA A 90 -2.92 2.63 -1.71
C ALA A 90 -4.15 3.55 -1.64
N GLY A 91 -4.80 3.64 -0.46
CA GLY A 91 -5.90 4.56 -0.20
C GLY A 91 -5.50 6.05 -0.19
N LEU A 92 -4.22 6.38 0.01
CA LEU A 92 -3.76 7.78 0.07
C LEU A 92 -4.06 8.56 -1.19
N VAL A 93 -3.96 7.92 -2.35
CA VAL A 93 -4.14 8.59 -3.65
C VAL A 93 -5.56 9.10 -3.82
N CYS A 94 -6.56 8.26 -3.56
CA CYS A 94 -7.95 8.66 -3.68
C CYS A 94 -8.36 9.62 -2.57
N LEU A 95 -7.89 9.45 -1.32
CA LEU A 95 -8.14 10.39 -0.23
C LEU A 95 -7.61 11.80 -0.57
N ARG A 96 -6.38 11.91 -1.04
CA ARG A 96 -5.78 13.21 -1.43
C ARG A 96 -6.51 13.88 -2.59
N ARG A 97 -7.00 13.09 -3.56
CA ARG A 97 -7.81 13.61 -4.66
C ARG A 97 -9.11 14.27 -4.16
N HIS A 98 -9.67 13.74 -3.08
CA HIS A 98 -10.92 14.23 -2.47
C HIS A 98 -10.70 15.17 -1.28
N ALA A 99 -9.47 15.67 -1.05
CA ALA A 99 -9.16 16.60 0.04
C ALA A 99 -9.97 17.93 -0.05
N GLY A 100 -10.46 18.29 -1.24
CA GLY A 100 -11.33 19.43 -1.48
C GLY A 100 -12.84 19.15 -1.42
N ASP A 101 -13.29 18.07 -0.75
CA ASP A 101 -14.72 17.73 -0.67
C ASP A 101 -15.57 18.93 -0.22
N PRO A 102 -16.76 19.17 -0.78
CA PRO A 102 -17.63 20.29 -0.39
C PRO A 102 -18.04 20.24 1.09
N SER A 103 -18.19 19.03 1.68
CA SER A 103 -18.55 18.85 3.09
C SER A 103 -17.33 19.02 4.01
N VAL A 104 -17.41 19.91 4.99
CA VAL A 104 -16.36 20.12 6.00
C VAL A 104 -16.11 18.84 6.83
N SER A 105 -17.18 18.10 7.13
CA SER A 105 -17.09 16.86 7.90
C SER A 105 -16.31 15.79 7.11
N VAL A 106 -16.57 15.66 5.81
CA VAL A 106 -15.84 14.73 4.94
C VAL A 106 -14.36 15.09 4.87
N ARG A 107 -14.03 16.38 4.64
CA ARG A 107 -12.64 16.85 4.65
C ARG A 107 -11.90 16.50 5.94
N SER A 108 -12.52 16.73 7.09
CA SER A 108 -11.92 16.40 8.40
C SER A 108 -11.63 14.90 8.55
N VAL A 109 -12.50 14.03 8.03
CA VAL A 109 -12.28 12.56 8.05
C VAL A 109 -11.17 12.18 7.06
N ILE A 110 -11.16 12.78 5.87
CA ILE A 110 -10.10 12.56 4.88
C ILE A 110 -8.73 12.94 5.47
N ASP A 111 -8.60 14.14 6.05
CA ASP A 111 -7.33 14.61 6.63
C ASP A 111 -6.82 13.65 7.72
N ARG A 112 -7.72 13.20 8.60
CA ARG A 112 -7.36 12.23 9.65
C ARG A 112 -6.93 10.88 9.06
N SER A 113 -7.63 10.42 8.01
CA SER A 113 -7.30 9.15 7.35
C SER A 113 -5.98 9.22 6.59
N VAL A 114 -5.68 10.37 5.96
CA VAL A 114 -4.38 10.63 5.33
C VAL A 114 -3.26 10.60 6.38
N GLN A 115 -3.41 11.33 7.49
CA GLN A 115 -2.42 11.34 8.57
C GLN A 115 -2.20 9.91 9.13
N LEU A 116 -3.28 9.15 9.33
CA LEU A 116 -3.18 7.77 9.80
C LEU A 116 -2.43 6.89 8.81
N LEU A 117 -2.74 6.97 7.52
CA LEU A 117 -2.06 6.18 6.49
C LEU A 117 -0.60 6.62 6.29
N GLU A 118 -0.30 7.90 6.44
CA GLU A 118 1.07 8.41 6.41
C GLU A 118 1.90 7.94 7.60
N SER A 119 1.30 7.88 8.80
CA SER A 119 1.96 7.35 10.00
C SER A 119 2.18 5.84 9.96
N VAL A 120 1.28 5.10 9.32
CA VAL A 120 1.40 3.64 9.09
C VAL A 120 2.36 3.33 7.93
N GLY A 121 2.68 4.34 7.11
CA GLY A 121 3.48 4.23 5.88
C GLY A 121 4.90 3.69 6.04
N GLY A 122 5.26 3.19 7.23
CA GLY A 122 6.48 2.43 7.45
C GLY A 122 6.51 1.03 6.81
N LYS A 123 5.37 0.39 6.53
CA LYS A 123 5.34 -0.90 5.81
C LYS A 123 4.34 -0.82 4.65
N PRO A 124 4.81 -0.99 3.41
CA PRO A 124 3.90 -1.09 2.26
C PRO A 124 2.89 -2.22 2.50
N GLY A 125 1.60 -1.89 2.44
CA GLY A 125 0.53 -2.90 2.51
C GLY A 125 0.62 -3.86 1.31
N LYS A 126 -0.06 -5.01 1.41
CA LYS A 126 -0.17 -5.93 0.26
C LYS A 126 -0.87 -5.21 -0.89
N PRO A 127 -0.25 -5.07 -2.07
CA PRO A 127 -0.86 -4.41 -3.21
C PRO A 127 -2.05 -5.21 -3.75
N PRO A 128 -3.03 -4.54 -4.38
CA PRO A 128 -4.13 -5.22 -5.06
C PRO A 128 -3.60 -6.06 -6.24
N PRO A 129 -4.32 -7.13 -6.63
CA PRO A 129 -3.97 -7.88 -7.84
C PRO A 129 -4.10 -6.99 -9.09
N PRO A 130 -3.40 -7.33 -10.19
CA PRO A 130 -3.50 -6.59 -11.44
C PRO A 130 -4.95 -6.48 -11.93
N GLY A 131 -5.33 -5.27 -12.33
CA GLY A 131 -6.63 -4.98 -12.94
C GLY A 131 -6.63 -5.17 -14.47
N PRO A 132 -7.81 -5.11 -15.10
CA PRO A 132 -7.95 -5.36 -16.55
C PRO A 132 -7.29 -4.27 -17.42
N ASN A 133 -7.00 -3.11 -16.86
CA ASN A 133 -6.35 -1.99 -17.56
C ASN A 133 -4.84 -1.88 -17.28
N ASP A 134 -4.29 -2.80 -16.48
CA ASP A 134 -2.86 -2.79 -16.21
C ASP A 134 -2.09 -3.43 -17.37
N SER A 135 -0.95 -2.87 -17.69
CA SER A 135 -0.04 -3.35 -18.74
C SER A 135 1.38 -3.56 -18.21
N VAL A 136 1.66 -3.03 -17.02
CA VAL A 136 2.99 -3.07 -16.39
C VAL A 136 2.87 -3.65 -14.99
N TYR A 137 3.77 -4.59 -14.67
CA TYR A 137 3.85 -5.24 -13.36
C TYR A 137 5.19 -4.94 -12.72
N VAL A 138 5.20 -4.27 -11.58
CA VAL A 138 6.43 -3.78 -10.96
C VAL A 138 6.66 -4.41 -9.61
N ALA A 139 7.77 -5.12 -9.46
CA ALA A 139 8.29 -5.58 -8.18
C ALA A 139 9.15 -4.48 -7.54
N ILE A 140 8.98 -4.25 -6.24
CA ILE A 140 9.86 -3.40 -5.46
C ILE A 140 10.93 -4.30 -4.86
N GLY A 141 12.17 -4.10 -5.29
CA GLY A 141 13.33 -4.85 -4.84
C GLY A 141 13.92 -4.27 -3.54
N VAL A 142 15.17 -4.60 -3.29
CA VAL A 142 15.87 -4.15 -2.09
C VAL A 142 16.04 -2.62 -2.11
N VAL A 143 15.74 -1.99 -0.98
CA VAL A 143 16.09 -0.59 -0.73
C VAL A 143 17.34 -0.55 0.13
N THR A 144 18.36 0.15 -0.34
CA THR A 144 19.62 0.34 0.37
C THR A 144 19.66 1.73 0.96
N ASP A 145 19.69 1.83 2.27
CA ASP A 145 19.90 3.10 2.98
C ASP A 145 21.39 3.37 3.21
N LYS A 146 21.86 4.54 2.80
CA LYS A 146 23.20 5.09 3.06
C LYS A 146 23.13 6.43 3.79
N THR A 147 21.96 6.83 4.32
CA THR A 147 21.80 8.10 5.03
C THR A 147 22.50 8.11 6.40
N GLY A 148 22.81 6.94 6.95
CA GLY A 148 23.43 6.80 8.26
C GLY A 148 22.42 6.77 9.42
N ARG A 149 21.11 6.68 9.16
CA ARG A 149 20.08 6.64 10.21
C ARG A 149 20.12 5.38 11.06
N GLY A 150 20.65 4.27 10.52
CA GLY A 150 20.85 3.01 11.23
C GLY A 150 19.57 2.24 11.61
N ASP A 151 18.42 2.67 11.07
CA ASP A 151 17.13 2.01 11.24
C ASP A 151 16.46 1.75 9.87
N ASP A 152 15.39 0.95 9.86
CA ASP A 152 14.68 0.61 8.61
C ASP A 152 13.74 1.73 8.13
N SER A 153 13.70 2.89 8.77
CA SER A 153 12.72 3.96 8.48
C SER A 153 12.82 4.47 7.05
N VAL A 154 14.05 4.69 6.56
CA VAL A 154 14.30 5.15 5.19
C VAL A 154 13.90 4.08 4.16
N ALA A 155 14.24 2.81 4.43
CA ALA A 155 13.87 1.72 3.54
C ALA A 155 12.35 1.57 3.43
N GLN A 156 11.64 1.70 4.54
CA GLN A 156 10.18 1.66 4.59
C GLN A 156 9.56 2.87 3.89
N LEU A 157 10.09 4.07 4.11
CA LEU A 157 9.66 5.32 3.46
C LEU A 157 9.77 5.20 1.93
N VAL A 158 10.93 4.75 1.43
CA VAL A 158 11.18 4.59 0.00
C VAL A 158 10.29 3.52 -0.62
N ALA A 159 10.19 2.35 0.03
CA ALA A 159 9.32 1.27 -0.47
C ALA A 159 7.84 1.71 -0.51
N GLY A 160 7.37 2.42 0.51
CA GLY A 160 6.03 2.99 0.55
C GLY A 160 5.82 4.05 -0.53
N ALA A 161 6.78 4.95 -0.73
CA ALA A 161 6.70 5.99 -1.77
C ALA A 161 6.68 5.37 -3.18
N LEU A 162 7.54 4.36 -3.45
CA LEU A 162 7.52 3.61 -4.71
C LEU A 162 6.16 2.96 -4.94
N GLN A 163 5.65 2.21 -3.95
CA GLN A 163 4.37 1.51 -4.07
C GLN A 163 3.22 2.49 -4.32
N ASN A 164 3.13 3.54 -3.53
CA ASN A 164 2.04 4.53 -3.64
C ASN A 164 2.07 5.25 -4.99
N LYS A 165 3.24 5.66 -5.46
CA LYS A 165 3.38 6.35 -6.74
C LYS A 165 3.08 5.42 -7.92
N LEU A 166 3.56 4.17 -7.89
CA LEU A 166 3.28 3.18 -8.92
C LEU A 166 1.78 2.86 -9.00
N LEU A 167 1.12 2.63 -7.87
CA LEU A 167 -0.33 2.38 -7.81
C LEU A 167 -1.17 3.59 -8.23
N ALA A 168 -0.62 4.80 -8.10
CA ALA A 168 -1.23 6.03 -8.61
C ALA A 168 -1.07 6.19 -10.13
N THR A 169 -0.13 5.49 -10.72
CA THR A 169 0.16 5.57 -12.17
C THR A 169 -0.77 4.62 -12.92
N ARG A 170 -1.55 5.15 -13.87
CA ARG A 170 -2.52 4.34 -14.63
C ARG A 170 -1.82 3.23 -15.41
N GLY A 171 -2.36 2.01 -15.33
CA GLY A 171 -1.85 0.86 -16.07
C GLY A 171 -0.69 0.13 -15.38
N TYR A 172 -0.44 0.44 -14.10
CA TYR A 172 0.63 -0.17 -13.31
C TYR A 172 0.07 -0.96 -12.15
N ALA A 173 0.45 -2.23 -12.07
CA ALA A 173 0.24 -3.08 -10.91
C ALA A 173 1.57 -3.32 -10.18
N VAL A 174 1.49 -3.49 -8.86
CA VAL A 174 2.66 -3.75 -8.01
C VAL A 174 2.66 -5.18 -7.51
N ALA A 175 3.81 -5.84 -7.56
CA ALA A 175 3.99 -7.18 -7.05
C ALA A 175 3.93 -7.23 -5.51
N PRO A 176 3.33 -8.25 -4.90
CA PRO A 176 3.35 -8.40 -3.45
C PRO A 176 4.79 -8.64 -2.96
N PRO A 177 5.13 -8.13 -1.75
CA PRO A 177 6.44 -8.36 -1.15
C PRO A 177 6.75 -9.86 -1.03
N GLY A 178 7.96 -10.26 -1.41
CA GLY A 178 8.40 -11.65 -1.30
C GLY A 178 7.84 -12.60 -2.37
N GLU A 179 7.21 -12.08 -3.42
CA GLU A 179 6.73 -12.91 -4.51
C GLU A 179 7.86 -13.73 -5.15
N THR A 180 7.59 -15.02 -5.41
CA THR A 180 8.54 -15.88 -6.10
C THR A 180 8.56 -15.61 -7.61
N GLY A 181 9.72 -15.83 -8.27
CA GLY A 181 9.81 -15.65 -9.72
C GLY A 181 8.85 -16.56 -10.51
N ALA A 182 8.46 -17.71 -9.96
CA ALA A 182 7.47 -18.60 -10.58
C ALA A 182 6.06 -18.00 -10.52
N ALA A 183 5.67 -17.43 -9.37
CA ALA A 183 4.41 -16.74 -9.19
C ALA A 183 4.33 -15.51 -10.10
N ALA A 184 5.38 -14.70 -10.12
CA ALA A 184 5.49 -13.54 -11.00
C ALA A 184 5.29 -13.88 -12.48
N ARG A 185 5.99 -14.92 -12.99
CA ARG A 185 5.82 -15.39 -14.38
C ARG A 185 4.38 -15.80 -14.68
N LYS A 186 3.70 -16.42 -13.72
CA LYS A 186 2.29 -16.79 -13.87
C LYS A 186 1.42 -15.56 -14.02
N VAL A 187 1.53 -14.59 -13.10
CA VAL A 187 0.75 -13.33 -13.11
C VAL A 187 0.99 -12.55 -14.39
N ILE A 188 2.26 -12.34 -14.78
CA ILE A 188 2.66 -11.60 -15.97
C ILE A 188 2.05 -12.23 -17.23
N ARG A 189 2.15 -13.58 -17.39
CA ARG A 189 1.58 -14.28 -18.55
C ARG A 189 0.06 -14.26 -18.57
N GLN A 190 -0.59 -14.49 -17.44
CA GLN A 190 -2.05 -14.53 -17.37
C GLN A 190 -2.71 -13.18 -17.69
N ASN A 191 -2.04 -12.08 -17.42
CA ASN A 191 -2.56 -10.73 -17.62
C ASN A 191 -1.84 -9.99 -18.76
N SER A 192 -0.96 -10.66 -19.53
CA SER A 192 -0.19 -10.06 -20.65
C SER A 192 0.58 -8.80 -20.24
N LEU A 193 1.20 -8.82 -19.06
CA LEU A 193 1.91 -7.69 -18.47
C LEU A 193 3.39 -7.67 -18.87
N ARG A 194 4.01 -6.49 -18.86
CA ARG A 194 5.47 -6.34 -18.90
C ARG A 194 5.99 -6.25 -17.47
N GLY A 195 6.97 -7.09 -17.13
CA GLY A 195 7.52 -7.17 -15.79
C GLY A 195 8.77 -6.33 -15.58
N TYR A 196 8.80 -5.49 -14.54
CA TYR A 196 9.97 -4.73 -14.10
C TYR A 196 10.19 -4.88 -12.60
N MET A 197 11.44 -4.69 -12.17
CA MET A 197 11.79 -4.58 -10.76
C MET A 197 12.56 -3.28 -10.54
N LEU A 198 12.14 -2.50 -9.56
CA LEU A 198 12.84 -1.28 -9.14
C LEU A 198 13.57 -1.53 -7.83
N GLN A 199 14.87 -1.26 -7.81
CA GLN A 199 15.70 -1.23 -6.62
C GLN A 199 16.11 0.21 -6.33
N ALA A 200 16.04 0.63 -5.08
CA ALA A 200 16.38 1.99 -4.71
C ALA A 200 17.58 2.04 -3.78
N LYS A 201 18.40 3.07 -3.92
CA LYS A 201 19.49 3.39 -3.02
C LYS A 201 19.42 4.87 -2.67
N VAL A 202 19.33 5.18 -1.39
CA VAL A 202 19.40 6.56 -0.88
C VAL A 202 20.85 6.85 -0.49
N GLU A 203 21.46 7.83 -1.17
CA GLU A 203 22.83 8.25 -0.88
C GLU A 203 22.88 9.11 0.39
N PRO A 204 24.04 9.24 1.01
CA PRO A 204 24.18 10.11 2.18
C PRO A 204 23.72 11.54 1.90
N PRO A 205 22.95 12.18 2.81
CA PRO A 205 22.60 13.58 2.70
C PRO A 205 23.84 14.47 2.55
N ARG A 206 23.72 15.50 1.73
CA ARG A 206 24.79 16.49 1.57
C ARG A 206 24.25 17.87 1.89
N SER A 207 25.08 18.68 2.58
CA SER A 207 24.78 20.09 2.81
C SER A 207 25.80 20.94 2.08
N ASN A 208 25.31 22.06 1.52
CA ASN A 208 26.15 23.12 0.98
C ASN A 208 25.61 24.45 1.53
N GLY A 209 26.26 24.94 2.60
CA GLY A 209 25.74 26.08 3.37
C GLY A 209 24.44 25.69 4.08
N SER A 210 23.36 26.42 3.77
CA SER A 210 22.03 26.19 4.33
C SER A 210 21.13 25.28 3.46
N ASP A 211 21.71 24.62 2.45
CA ASP A 211 20.94 23.82 1.51
C ASP A 211 21.15 22.32 1.76
N LEU A 212 20.05 21.59 1.95
CA LEU A 212 20.05 20.13 2.06
C LEU A 212 19.83 19.51 0.69
N THR A 213 20.71 18.58 0.32
CA THR A 213 20.61 17.83 -0.95
C THR A 213 20.49 16.34 -0.69
N ILE A 214 19.50 15.70 -1.32
CA ILE A 214 19.29 14.25 -1.35
C ILE A 214 19.44 13.74 -2.77
N LEU A 215 20.13 12.61 -2.93
CA LEU A 215 20.25 11.83 -4.15
C LEU A 215 19.67 10.44 -3.92
N VAL A 216 18.69 10.07 -4.73
CA VAL A 216 18.15 8.70 -4.77
C VAL A 216 18.48 8.08 -6.11
N ARG A 217 19.05 6.86 -6.11
CA ARG A 217 19.26 6.06 -7.32
C ARG A 217 18.21 4.98 -7.37
N VAL A 218 17.49 4.89 -8.48
CA VAL A 218 16.51 3.83 -8.73
C VAL A 218 16.93 3.06 -9.97
N THR A 219 17.33 1.80 -9.78
CA THR A 219 17.77 0.91 -10.84
C THR A 219 16.60 0.07 -11.32
N MET A 220 16.39 0.05 -12.64
CA MET A 220 15.35 -0.72 -13.32
C MET A 220 15.91 -2.03 -13.88
N TRP A 221 15.25 -3.13 -13.55
CA TRP A 221 15.56 -4.47 -14.02
C TRP A 221 14.35 -5.07 -14.73
N SER A 222 14.55 -6.01 -15.67
CA SER A 222 13.46 -6.88 -16.11
C SER A 222 13.01 -7.79 -14.96
N TYR A 223 11.75 -8.16 -14.93
CA TYR A 223 11.20 -9.02 -13.87
C TYR A 223 10.37 -10.15 -14.47
N PRO A 224 10.60 -11.38 -14.07
CA PRO A 224 11.49 -11.83 -12.99
C PRO A 224 12.93 -12.18 -13.41
N GLU A 225 13.36 -11.93 -14.64
CA GLU A 225 14.65 -12.37 -15.23
C GLU A 225 15.87 -11.64 -14.66
N LYS A 226 15.68 -10.43 -14.12
CA LYS A 226 16.72 -9.60 -13.49
C LYS A 226 17.84 -9.16 -14.44
N ALA A 227 17.50 -8.80 -15.67
CA ALA A 227 18.42 -8.11 -16.57
C ALA A 227 18.33 -6.59 -16.36
N LEU A 228 19.47 -5.91 -16.24
CA LEU A 228 19.54 -4.46 -16.07
C LEU A 228 18.95 -3.75 -17.29
N GLN A 229 18.05 -2.81 -17.08
CA GLN A 229 17.38 -2.04 -18.12
C GLN A 229 17.75 -0.55 -18.08
N GLY A 230 18.07 -0.01 -16.91
CA GLY A 230 18.44 1.39 -16.74
C GLY A 230 18.54 1.86 -15.31
N GLU A 231 18.87 3.12 -15.12
CA GLU A 231 18.96 3.77 -13.81
C GLU A 231 18.41 5.21 -13.89
N PHE A 232 17.72 5.62 -12.86
CA PHE A 232 17.21 6.98 -12.63
C PHE A 232 17.87 7.53 -11.36
N SER A 233 18.43 8.72 -11.42
CA SER A 233 19.21 9.29 -10.30
C SER A 233 18.76 10.73 -9.98
N PRO A 234 17.48 10.95 -9.57
CA PRO A 234 17.02 12.27 -9.18
C PRO A 234 17.80 12.80 -8.00
N LYS A 235 18.23 14.05 -8.15
CA LYS A 235 18.89 14.86 -7.13
C LYS A 235 17.99 16.04 -6.80
N LEU A 236 17.64 16.22 -5.53
CA LEU A 236 16.80 17.31 -5.06
C LEU A 236 17.50 18.11 -3.98
N THR A 237 17.31 19.42 -3.98
CA THR A 237 17.87 20.34 -3.00
C THR A 237 16.75 21.17 -2.40
N MET A 238 16.77 21.32 -1.08
CA MET A 238 15.86 22.16 -0.30
C MET A 238 16.67 23.26 0.40
N PRO A 239 16.49 24.53 0.03
CA PRO A 239 17.10 25.66 0.71
C PRO A 239 16.58 25.77 2.15
N GLY A 240 17.46 26.20 3.06
CA GLY A 240 17.07 26.44 4.45
C GLY A 240 16.92 25.17 5.33
N ALA A 241 17.17 24.00 4.78
CA ALA A 241 17.13 22.74 5.52
C ALA A 241 18.54 22.22 5.80
N SER A 242 18.71 21.51 6.90
CA SER A 242 20.01 20.97 7.35
C SER A 242 19.99 19.45 7.47
N ILE A 243 21.18 18.83 7.43
CA ILE A 243 21.34 17.41 7.73
C ILE A 243 20.91 17.16 9.18
N GLY A 244 20.07 16.13 9.38
CA GLY A 244 19.47 15.78 10.67
C GLY A 244 18.06 16.32 10.86
N ASP A 245 17.59 17.23 10.00
CA ASP A 245 16.18 17.58 9.91
C ASP A 245 15.44 16.44 9.19
N ARG A 246 14.94 15.51 9.98
CA ARG A 246 14.29 14.28 9.49
C ARG A 246 13.08 14.57 8.60
N GLU A 247 12.31 15.59 8.93
CA GLU A 247 11.12 15.94 8.14
C GLU A 247 11.51 16.40 6.74
N SER A 248 12.47 17.31 6.63
CA SER A 248 13.00 17.80 5.35
C SER A 248 13.67 16.69 4.54
N GLU A 249 14.48 15.83 5.21
CA GLU A 249 15.09 14.68 4.55
C GLU A 249 14.06 13.71 4.00
N ASP A 250 13.03 13.33 4.78
CA ASP A 250 11.97 12.43 4.38
C ASP A 250 11.15 12.98 3.21
N ASN A 251 10.84 14.27 3.25
CA ASN A 251 10.14 14.94 2.16
C ASN A 251 10.97 14.93 0.86
N LEU A 252 12.27 15.23 0.94
CA LEU A 252 13.15 15.19 -0.23
C LEU A 252 13.31 13.77 -0.78
N ILE A 253 13.47 12.76 0.08
CA ILE A 253 13.55 11.35 -0.32
C ILE A 253 12.26 10.96 -1.06
N LYS A 254 11.11 11.27 -0.50
CA LYS A 254 9.79 10.99 -1.10
C LYS A 254 9.65 11.62 -2.49
N MET A 255 9.94 12.92 -2.60
CA MET A 255 9.88 13.64 -3.88
C MET A 255 10.87 13.08 -4.92
N ALA A 256 12.08 12.67 -4.49
CA ALA A 256 13.07 12.07 -5.37
C ALA A 256 12.58 10.71 -5.90
N VAL A 257 12.01 9.87 -5.03
CA VAL A 257 11.42 8.58 -5.40
C VAL A 257 10.27 8.77 -6.39
N GLU A 258 9.36 9.71 -6.13
CA GLU A 258 8.24 10.01 -7.02
C GLU A 258 8.72 10.46 -8.41
N ARG A 259 9.74 11.32 -8.46
CA ARG A 259 10.37 11.75 -9.74
C ARG A 259 11.04 10.60 -10.47
N ALA A 260 11.66 9.65 -9.75
CA ALA A 260 12.23 8.45 -10.37
C ALA A 260 11.15 7.58 -11.02
N VAL A 261 10.00 7.41 -10.35
CA VAL A 261 8.86 6.66 -10.91
C VAL A 261 8.27 7.36 -12.14
N ASP A 262 8.16 8.70 -12.14
CA ASP A 262 7.71 9.45 -13.31
C ASP A 262 8.65 9.24 -14.51
N SER A 263 9.97 9.28 -14.27
CA SER A 263 10.98 9.00 -15.31
C SER A 263 10.89 7.55 -15.80
N PHE A 264 10.71 6.59 -14.89
CA PHE A 264 10.49 5.19 -15.23
C PHE A 264 9.25 5.01 -16.13
N ALA A 265 8.14 5.66 -15.76
CA ALA A 265 6.89 5.57 -16.51
C ALA A 265 7.06 6.15 -17.93
N GLN A 266 7.80 7.26 -18.09
CA GLN A 266 8.11 7.83 -19.40
C GLN A 266 8.94 6.86 -20.27
N VAL A 267 9.97 6.23 -19.71
CA VAL A 267 10.80 5.26 -20.44
C VAL A 267 9.97 4.05 -20.86
N VAL A 268 9.14 3.51 -19.97
CA VAL A 268 8.28 2.35 -20.29
C VAL A 268 7.25 2.71 -21.36
N ALA A 269 6.70 3.93 -21.35
CA ALA A 269 5.76 4.40 -22.36
C ALA A 269 6.41 4.58 -23.74
N SER A 270 7.67 5.04 -23.78
CA SER A 270 8.43 5.23 -25.04
C SER A 270 8.97 3.94 -25.66
N SER A 271 8.94 2.84 -24.91
CA SER A 271 9.42 1.51 -25.36
C SER A 271 8.30 0.63 -25.96
N ASN A 272 7.17 1.25 -26.32
CA ASN A 272 6.01 0.60 -26.97
C ASN A 272 6.08 0.69 -28.49
#